data_b7182143d300143360131783fb3c2671
#
_entry.id   b7182143d300143360131783fb3c2671
#
_cell.length_a   1.000
_cell.length_b   1.000
_cell.length_c   1.000
_cell.angle_alpha   90.00
_cell.angle_beta   90.00
_cell.angle_gamma   90.00
#
_symmetry.space_group_name_H-M   'P 1'
#
loop_
_entity.id
_entity.type
_entity.pdbx_description
1 polymer ?
#
loop_
_entity_poly.entity_id
_entity_poly.type
_entity_poly.pdbx_seq_one_letter_code
_entity_poly.pdbx_strand_id
1 'polypeptide(L)'
;MFDVRVINKRENKNWSLKKICYQLFLATLCPFLLSCNNDQETKHIKPEYWSTSWATSLKVATPGFDPPVPKIKNTTIRQTIKLSGGGEEIRVWFSNEFGTVPLKVAGATVSRGLGRGSIEKASLRKLFFEKKGSATVLPGERIASDPLKFPVQNLSELVISIYLPGDLSGSSSPISYHVRGLQTNYLAPGKQVESADLKNAVTSVSYFFLAALDVKSQDKRPVIAAVGDSIMDGDQVADAEPVDENARFNNFLADIIFKNG
;
A
#
# COMPACT_ATOMS: atom_id res chain seq x y z
N MET A 1 11.73 31.91 28.74
CA MET A 1 11.27 33.32 28.81
C MET A 1 11.31 33.86 27.38
N PHE A 2 10.27 33.60 26.61
CA PHE A 2 10.15 34.09 25.22
C PHE A 2 8.84 34.88 25.11
N ASP A 3 9.03 36.14 24.77
CA ASP A 3 7.98 37.17 24.67
C ASP A 3 7.30 37.05 23.29
N VAL A 4 5.98 36.82 23.29
CA VAL A 4 5.17 36.79 22.08
C VAL A 4 4.40 38.09 21.98
N ARG A 5 4.82 38.97 21.08
CA ARG A 5 4.07 40.21 20.78
C ARG A 5 3.02 39.98 19.70
N VAL A 6 1.78 40.11 20.09
CA VAL A 6 0.65 40.21 19.19
C VAL A 6 0.53 41.67 18.72
N ILE A 7 0.68 41.90 17.42
CA ILE A 7 0.44 43.22 16.81
C ILE A 7 -0.99 43.22 16.28
N ASN A 8 -1.82 44.01 16.94
CA ASN A 8 -3.20 44.31 16.55
C ASN A 8 -3.21 45.64 15.79
N LYS A 9 -3.51 45.61 14.49
CA LYS A 9 -3.64 46.84 13.69
C LYS A 9 -5.11 47.05 13.32
N ARG A 10 -5.72 47.98 14.06
CA ARG A 10 -6.99 48.63 13.69
C ARG A 10 -6.68 49.67 12.61
N GLU A 11 -7.41 49.66 11.53
CA GLU A 11 -7.50 50.81 10.66
C GLU A 11 -8.95 51.25 10.43
N ASN A 12 -9.03 52.57 10.47
CA ASN A 12 -10.23 53.40 10.61
C ASN A 12 -11.09 53.50 9.37
N LYS A 13 -12.36 53.72 9.67
CA LYS A 13 -13.40 54.17 8.75
C LYS A 13 -13.10 55.59 8.23
N ASN A 14 -13.37 55.86 6.97
CA ASN A 14 -13.80 57.19 6.53
C ASN A 14 -14.92 57.07 5.53
N TRP A 15 -16.01 57.69 5.90
CA TRP A 15 -17.21 57.88 5.13
C TRP A 15 -17.04 59.09 4.21
N SER A 16 -17.45 58.96 2.97
CA SER A 16 -17.78 60.13 2.16
C SER A 16 -19.06 59.86 1.38
N LEU A 17 -20.07 60.63 1.76
CA LEU A 17 -21.35 60.74 1.10
C LEU A 17 -21.20 61.44 -0.28
N LYS A 18 -21.77 60.89 -1.32
CA LYS A 18 -22.44 61.72 -2.33
C LYS A 18 -23.77 61.08 -2.70
N LYS A 19 -24.80 61.86 -2.34
CA LYS A 19 -26.22 61.60 -2.60
C LYS A 19 -26.59 62.01 -4.01
N ILE A 20 -27.65 61.35 -4.51
CA ILE A 20 -28.87 61.91 -5.16
C ILE A 20 -28.92 61.92 -6.69
N CYS A 21 -30.08 61.42 -7.15
CA CYS A 21 -30.83 61.60 -8.36
C CYS A 21 -30.48 60.70 -9.58
N TYR A 22 -31.34 59.73 -9.82
CA TYR A 22 -32.38 59.87 -10.87
C TYR A 22 -33.44 58.77 -10.65
N GLN A 23 -34.64 59.26 -10.31
CA GLN A 23 -35.87 58.49 -10.41
C GLN A 23 -36.46 58.66 -11.82
N LEU A 24 -37.20 57.59 -12.22
CA LEU A 24 -38.21 57.60 -13.29
C LEU A 24 -37.71 57.33 -14.72
N PHE A 25 -37.88 56.11 -15.13
CA PHE A 25 -38.62 55.75 -16.35
C PHE A 25 -39.24 54.36 -16.24
N LEU A 26 -40.51 54.33 -16.17
CA LEU A 26 -41.59 53.38 -16.52
C LEU A 26 -41.15 52.03 -17.07
N ALA A 27 -41.56 50.99 -16.40
CA ALA A 27 -42.73 50.15 -16.61
C ALA A 27 -42.80 49.44 -17.98
N THR A 28 -43.02 48.13 -17.87
CA THR A 28 -43.48 47.16 -18.86
C THR A 28 -42.38 46.48 -19.68
N LEU A 29 -41.88 45.36 -19.15
CA LEU A 29 -41.93 44.07 -19.87
C LEU A 29 -41.86 42.94 -18.88
N CYS A 30 -42.84 42.09 -18.98
CA CYS A 30 -43.23 40.97 -18.15
C CYS A 30 -42.20 39.83 -18.07
N PRO A 31 -42.29 39.00 -17.09
CA PRO A 31 -41.23 38.14 -16.56
C PRO A 31 -41.23 36.78 -17.22
N PHE A 32 -40.11 36.44 -17.75
CA PHE A 32 -39.73 35.01 -17.90
C PHE A 32 -38.28 34.83 -17.35
N LEU A 33 -38.16 35.11 -16.08
CA LEU A 33 -37.05 34.54 -15.35
C LEU A 33 -37.44 33.11 -15.00
N LEU A 34 -37.25 32.19 -15.95
CA LEU A 34 -36.99 30.82 -15.62
C LEU A 34 -35.80 30.82 -14.66
N SER A 35 -36.12 30.69 -13.39
CA SER A 35 -35.17 30.34 -12.37
C SER A 35 -34.59 28.96 -12.75
N CYS A 36 -33.51 28.96 -13.52
CA CYS A 36 -32.61 27.86 -13.52
C CYS A 36 -32.00 27.84 -12.11
N ASN A 37 -32.66 27.14 -11.20
CA ASN A 37 -31.99 26.57 -10.06
C ASN A 37 -30.96 25.58 -10.62
N ASN A 38 -29.81 26.14 -10.97
CA ASN A 38 -28.62 25.33 -11.09
C ASN A 38 -28.22 25.01 -9.64
N ASP A 39 -28.92 24.06 -9.02
CA ASP A 39 -28.41 23.29 -7.92
C ASP A 39 -27.28 22.41 -8.50
N GLN A 40 -26.19 23.07 -8.84
CA GLN A 40 -24.90 22.41 -8.91
C GLN A 40 -24.65 21.95 -7.47
N GLU A 41 -25.10 20.74 -7.15
CA GLU A 41 -24.56 20.01 -6.02
C GLU A 41 -23.04 20.08 -6.18
N THR A 42 -22.41 21.01 -5.48
CA THR A 42 -20.97 21.02 -5.30
C THR A 42 -20.67 19.71 -4.58
N LYS A 43 -20.33 18.70 -5.38
CA LYS A 43 -19.90 17.41 -4.88
C LYS A 43 -18.69 17.70 -4.00
N HIS A 44 -18.91 17.83 -2.70
CA HIS A 44 -17.82 17.96 -1.73
C HIS A 44 -16.97 16.71 -1.86
N ILE A 45 -15.88 16.83 -2.65
CA ILE A 45 -14.89 15.78 -2.78
C ILE A 45 -14.25 15.68 -1.40
N LYS A 46 -14.62 14.63 -0.66
CA LYS A 46 -13.95 14.34 0.61
C LYS A 46 -12.48 14.08 0.34
N PRO A 47 -11.58 14.67 1.14
CA PRO A 47 -10.17 14.41 0.98
C PRO A 47 -9.89 12.91 1.15
N GLU A 48 -8.96 12.40 0.36
CA GLU A 48 -8.53 11.00 0.41
C GLU A 48 -7.05 10.94 0.77
N TYR A 49 -6.69 9.99 1.61
CA TYR A 49 -5.35 9.87 2.19
C TYR A 49 -4.78 8.47 1.96
N TRP A 50 -3.53 8.42 1.57
CA TRP A 50 -2.77 7.18 1.54
C TRP A 50 -2.16 6.92 2.91
N SER A 51 -2.29 5.68 3.40
CA SER A 51 -1.67 5.21 4.63
C SER A 51 -1.10 3.82 4.42
N THR A 52 0.10 3.57 4.94
CA THR A 52 0.70 2.23 4.89
C THR A 52 -0.05 1.30 5.83
N SER A 53 -0.60 0.23 5.28
CA SER A 53 -1.37 -0.77 6.01
C SER A 53 -0.56 -2.03 6.34
N TRP A 54 0.47 -2.30 5.56
CA TRP A 54 1.44 -3.35 5.80
C TRP A 54 2.81 -2.92 5.27
N ALA A 55 3.86 -3.22 6.03
CA ALA A 55 5.24 -3.01 5.59
C ALA A 55 6.18 -3.97 6.32
N THR A 56 7.34 -4.21 5.72
CA THR A 56 8.43 -4.95 6.35
C THR A 56 9.78 -4.32 5.98
N SER A 57 10.76 -4.47 6.88
CA SER A 57 12.14 -4.08 6.60
C SER A 57 12.83 -5.17 5.78
N LEU A 58 13.37 -4.80 4.63
CA LEU A 58 14.17 -5.70 3.81
C LEU A 58 15.64 -5.63 4.21
N LYS A 59 16.36 -6.72 3.99
CA LYS A 59 17.81 -6.83 4.23
C LYS A 59 18.45 -7.71 3.15
N VAL A 60 19.76 -7.79 3.17
CA VAL A 60 20.56 -8.80 2.46
C VAL A 60 20.69 -10.06 3.31
N ALA A 61 20.71 -11.23 2.67
CA ALA A 61 21.01 -12.48 3.35
C ALA A 61 22.41 -12.42 4.01
N THR A 62 22.48 -12.86 5.25
CA THR A 62 23.74 -13.01 5.99
C THR A 62 24.17 -14.48 5.92
N PRO A 63 25.20 -14.80 5.12
CA PRO A 63 25.66 -16.19 4.99
C PRO A 63 26.01 -16.82 6.35
N GLY A 64 25.57 -18.06 6.56
CA GLY A 64 25.81 -18.79 7.80
C GLY A 64 24.92 -18.41 8.98
N PHE A 65 24.12 -17.36 8.86
CA PHE A 65 23.17 -16.92 9.88
C PHE A 65 21.72 -17.04 9.43
N ASP A 66 21.42 -16.52 8.23
CA ASP A 66 20.07 -16.60 7.68
C ASP A 66 19.82 -17.96 6.98
N PRO A 67 18.57 -18.43 6.90
CA PRO A 67 18.21 -19.57 6.08
C PRO A 67 18.66 -19.38 4.63
N PRO A 68 19.02 -20.43 3.91
CA PRO A 68 19.39 -20.33 2.51
C PRO A 68 18.28 -19.68 1.68
N VAL A 69 18.64 -18.67 0.90
CA VAL A 69 17.69 -18.05 -0.04
C VAL A 69 17.34 -19.06 -1.13
N PRO A 70 16.05 -19.33 -1.38
CA PRO A 70 15.64 -20.22 -2.46
C PRO A 70 16.17 -19.73 -3.82
N LYS A 71 16.40 -20.67 -4.74
CA LYS A 71 16.77 -20.32 -6.11
C LYS A 71 15.62 -19.59 -6.80
N ILE A 72 15.87 -18.35 -7.20
CA ILE A 72 14.90 -17.53 -7.93
C ILE A 72 15.35 -17.43 -9.38
N LYS A 73 14.76 -18.28 -10.22
CA LYS A 73 15.02 -18.35 -11.66
C LYS A 73 13.74 -18.65 -12.39
N ASN A 74 13.30 -17.74 -13.25
CA ASN A 74 12.02 -17.89 -13.95
C ASN A 74 10.91 -18.32 -12.97
N THR A 75 10.68 -17.51 -11.93
CA THR A 75 9.93 -17.90 -10.75
C THR A 75 8.75 -16.96 -10.51
N THR A 76 7.60 -17.53 -10.18
CA THR A 76 6.49 -16.82 -9.55
C THR A 76 6.64 -16.91 -8.05
N ILE A 77 6.64 -15.77 -7.37
CA ILE A 77 6.62 -15.67 -5.92
C ILE A 77 5.23 -15.21 -5.50
N ARG A 78 4.59 -15.96 -4.62
CA ARG A 78 3.27 -15.66 -4.06
C ARG A 78 3.39 -15.48 -2.56
N GLN A 79 2.95 -14.33 -2.05
CA GLN A 79 3.18 -13.90 -0.68
C GLN A 79 1.88 -13.44 -0.06
N THR A 80 1.61 -13.91 1.15
CA THR A 80 0.43 -13.54 1.93
C THR A 80 0.78 -12.44 2.93
N ILE A 81 -0.06 -11.42 3.02
CA ILE A 81 0.09 -10.33 3.97
C ILE A 81 -1.24 -10.07 4.69
N LYS A 82 -1.18 -9.73 5.98
CA LYS A 82 -2.33 -9.28 6.77
C LYS A 82 -2.26 -7.77 6.94
N LEU A 83 -3.27 -7.07 6.42
CA LEU A 83 -3.39 -5.62 6.53
C LEU A 83 -3.79 -5.21 7.94
N SER A 84 -3.31 -4.07 8.41
CA SER A 84 -3.83 -3.44 9.62
C SER A 84 -5.10 -2.64 9.33
N GLY A 85 -5.05 -1.68 8.43
CA GLY A 85 -6.18 -0.83 8.05
C GLY A 85 -6.71 -1.11 6.65
N GLY A 86 -8.02 -0.89 6.45
CA GLY A 86 -8.68 -1.03 5.16
C GLY A 86 -8.74 0.27 4.35
N GLY A 87 -9.27 0.19 3.14
CA GLY A 87 -9.47 1.32 2.23
C GLY A 87 -10.13 0.92 0.92
N GLU A 88 -10.37 1.88 0.05
CA GLU A 88 -11.05 1.68 -1.24
C GLU A 88 -10.08 1.37 -2.38
N GLU A 89 -8.87 1.87 -2.30
CA GLU A 89 -7.81 1.63 -3.25
C GLU A 89 -6.56 1.14 -2.54
N ILE A 90 -5.74 0.41 -3.28
CA ILE A 90 -4.44 -0.08 -2.80
C ILE A 90 -3.34 0.29 -3.79
N ARG A 91 -2.09 0.32 -3.31
CA ARG A 91 -0.88 0.25 -4.12
C ARG A 91 0.16 -0.61 -3.41
N VAL A 92 0.91 -1.38 -4.19
CA VAL A 92 1.89 -2.34 -3.68
C VAL A 92 3.29 -1.87 -4.03
N TRP A 93 4.19 -1.89 -3.04
CA TRP A 93 5.58 -1.47 -3.20
C TRP A 93 6.50 -2.67 -3.33
N PHE A 94 7.32 -2.65 -4.37
CA PHE A 94 8.41 -3.59 -4.58
C PHE A 94 9.75 -2.89 -4.47
N SER A 95 10.76 -3.60 -3.96
CA SER A 95 12.07 -3.04 -3.67
C SER A 95 13.18 -3.91 -4.25
N ASN A 96 14.16 -3.24 -4.85
CA ASN A 96 15.45 -3.77 -5.24
C ASN A 96 16.58 -3.04 -4.49
N GLU A 97 16.29 -2.60 -3.27
CA GLU A 97 17.17 -1.73 -2.46
C GLU A 97 18.57 -2.31 -2.28
N PHE A 98 18.66 -3.62 -2.14
CA PHE A 98 19.93 -4.30 -1.94
C PHE A 98 20.46 -5.02 -3.19
N GLY A 99 19.70 -5.03 -4.27
CA GLY A 99 20.15 -5.63 -5.52
C GLY A 99 21.24 -4.81 -6.21
N THR A 100 22.10 -5.49 -6.95
CA THR A 100 23.16 -4.89 -7.77
C THR A 100 22.88 -4.94 -9.27
N VAL A 101 21.83 -5.65 -9.66
CA VAL A 101 21.33 -5.71 -11.04
C VAL A 101 19.85 -5.33 -11.10
N PRO A 102 19.36 -4.81 -12.25
CA PRO A 102 17.94 -4.48 -12.39
C PRO A 102 17.02 -5.67 -12.16
N LEU A 103 16.03 -5.51 -11.28
CA LEU A 103 14.99 -6.50 -11.00
C LEU A 103 13.87 -6.36 -12.03
N LYS A 104 13.68 -7.35 -12.89
CA LYS A 104 12.58 -7.37 -13.86
C LYS A 104 11.37 -8.05 -13.24
N VAL A 105 10.27 -7.30 -13.08
CA VAL A 105 8.95 -7.80 -12.71
C VAL A 105 8.11 -7.89 -13.98
N ALA A 106 7.88 -9.10 -14.50
CA ALA A 106 7.16 -9.32 -15.76
C ALA A 106 5.68 -9.69 -15.56
N GLY A 107 5.15 -9.36 -14.41
CA GLY A 107 3.76 -9.49 -14.04
C GLY A 107 3.60 -9.49 -12.53
N ALA A 108 2.56 -8.82 -12.07
CA ALA A 108 2.20 -8.81 -10.66
C ALA A 108 0.67 -8.82 -10.52
N THR A 109 0.16 -9.46 -9.47
CA THR A 109 -1.27 -9.55 -9.17
C THR A 109 -1.52 -9.43 -7.68
N VAL A 110 -2.74 -9.01 -7.34
CA VAL A 110 -3.29 -9.06 -6.00
C VAL A 110 -4.60 -9.85 -6.02
N SER A 111 -4.88 -10.57 -4.94
CA SER A 111 -6.13 -11.32 -4.75
C SER A 111 -6.41 -11.53 -3.27
N ARG A 112 -7.63 -11.99 -2.95
CA ARG A 112 -7.92 -12.57 -1.63
C ARG A 112 -7.38 -14.00 -1.58
N GLY A 113 -6.88 -14.39 -0.41
CA GLY A 113 -6.39 -15.75 -0.16
C GLY A 113 -7.54 -16.71 0.19
N LEU A 114 -7.35 -17.98 -0.15
CA LEU A 114 -8.16 -19.10 0.33
C LEU A 114 -7.37 -20.03 1.25
N GLY A 115 -6.17 -19.59 1.66
CA GLY A 115 -5.21 -20.36 2.44
C GLY A 115 -4.29 -21.24 1.58
N ARG A 116 -3.17 -21.66 2.17
CA ARG A 116 -2.19 -22.56 1.55
C ARG A 116 -1.72 -22.14 0.14
N GLY A 117 -1.61 -20.83 -0.10
CA GLY A 117 -1.18 -20.27 -1.38
C GLY A 117 -2.25 -20.27 -2.49
N SER A 118 -3.44 -20.81 -2.24
CA SER A 118 -4.59 -20.72 -3.14
C SER A 118 -5.21 -19.33 -3.11
N ILE A 119 -5.77 -18.89 -4.23
CA ILE A 119 -6.38 -17.57 -4.36
C ILE A 119 -7.83 -17.63 -4.84
N GLU A 120 -8.64 -16.68 -4.35
CA GLU A 120 -9.96 -16.43 -4.88
C GLU A 120 -9.87 -15.81 -6.28
N LYS A 121 -10.07 -16.61 -7.31
CA LYS A 121 -9.90 -16.22 -8.70
C LYS A 121 -10.77 -15.03 -9.11
N ALA A 122 -11.98 -14.90 -8.56
CA ALA A 122 -12.90 -13.80 -8.82
C ALA A 122 -12.35 -12.45 -8.33
N SER A 123 -11.55 -12.46 -7.26
CA SER A 123 -10.94 -11.28 -6.68
C SER A 123 -9.62 -10.86 -7.37
N LEU A 124 -9.04 -11.72 -8.22
CA LEU A 124 -7.74 -11.47 -8.82
C LEU A 124 -7.75 -10.21 -9.68
N ARG A 125 -6.77 -9.34 -9.44
CA ARG A 125 -6.51 -8.12 -10.24
C ARG A 125 -5.03 -8.03 -10.58
N LYS A 126 -4.75 -7.56 -11.80
CA LYS A 126 -3.38 -7.26 -12.25
C LYS A 126 -2.92 -5.93 -11.66
N LEU A 127 -1.67 -5.88 -11.23
CA LEU A 127 -1.00 -4.65 -10.86
C LEU A 127 -0.31 -4.08 -12.10
N PHE A 128 -0.39 -2.77 -12.24
CA PHE A 128 0.26 -2.02 -13.31
C PHE A 128 1.28 -1.07 -12.71
N PHE A 129 2.26 -0.67 -13.52
CA PHE A 129 3.32 0.25 -13.18
C PHE A 129 3.43 1.25 -14.32
N GLU A 130 3.07 2.52 -14.10
CA GLU A 130 2.97 3.51 -15.18
C GLU A 130 2.12 2.98 -16.36
N LYS A 131 0.98 2.35 -16.05
CA LYS A 131 0.03 1.70 -16.98
C LYS A 131 0.61 0.50 -17.75
N LYS A 132 1.79 0.00 -17.39
CA LYS A 132 2.41 -1.21 -17.97
C LYS A 132 2.24 -2.39 -17.03
N GLY A 133 1.99 -3.57 -17.57
CA GLY A 133 1.86 -4.81 -16.78
C GLY A 133 3.22 -5.40 -16.34
N SER A 134 4.31 -4.68 -16.54
CA SER A 134 5.66 -5.05 -16.14
C SER A 134 6.44 -3.83 -15.70
N ALA A 135 7.47 -4.03 -14.86
CA ALA A 135 8.38 -2.99 -14.42
C ALA A 135 9.81 -3.50 -14.32
N THR A 136 10.74 -2.56 -14.31
CA THR A 136 12.15 -2.81 -13.95
C THR A 136 12.47 -1.91 -12.76
N VAL A 137 12.86 -2.51 -11.64
CA VAL A 137 13.29 -1.79 -10.44
C VAL A 137 14.81 -1.75 -10.47
N LEU A 138 15.39 -0.56 -10.55
CA LEU A 138 16.84 -0.41 -10.60
C LEU A 138 17.47 -0.73 -9.23
N PRO A 139 18.78 -1.04 -9.20
CA PRO A 139 19.51 -1.22 -7.95
C PRO A 139 19.35 -0.01 -7.02
N GLY A 140 19.07 -0.26 -5.74
CA GLY A 140 18.86 0.77 -4.74
C GLY A 140 17.45 1.39 -4.75
N GLU A 141 16.58 1.01 -5.67
CA GLU A 141 15.27 1.65 -5.85
C GLU A 141 14.10 0.82 -5.31
N ARG A 142 12.98 1.53 -5.15
CA ARG A 142 11.64 0.99 -4.89
C ARG A 142 10.67 1.51 -5.93
N ILE A 143 9.66 0.72 -6.27
CA ILE A 143 8.59 1.11 -7.18
C ILE A 143 7.24 0.78 -6.57
N ALA A 144 6.28 1.70 -6.70
CA ALA A 144 4.89 1.43 -6.37
C ALA A 144 4.11 0.98 -7.62
N SER A 145 3.14 0.11 -7.44
CA SER A 145 2.13 -0.09 -8.47
C SER A 145 1.28 1.17 -8.64
N ASP A 146 0.64 1.30 -9.78
CA ASP A 146 -0.43 2.28 -9.96
C ASP A 146 -1.54 2.03 -8.92
N PRO A 147 -2.27 3.07 -8.50
CA PRO A 147 -3.45 2.91 -7.67
C PRO A 147 -4.45 1.94 -8.30
N LEU A 148 -4.92 0.99 -7.52
CA LEU A 148 -5.88 -0.01 -7.94
C LEU A 148 -7.13 0.07 -7.06
N LYS A 149 -8.30 0.27 -7.67
CA LYS A 149 -9.57 0.13 -6.95
C LYS A 149 -9.76 -1.33 -6.52
N PHE A 150 -9.54 -1.56 -5.24
CA PHE A 150 -9.62 -2.88 -4.60
C PHE A 150 -10.04 -2.68 -3.14
N PRO A 151 -11.34 -2.59 -2.86
CA PRO A 151 -11.83 -2.36 -1.51
C PRO A 151 -11.39 -3.47 -0.56
N VAL A 152 -10.79 -3.09 0.55
CA VAL A 152 -10.31 -3.99 1.60
C VAL A 152 -10.79 -3.52 2.96
N GLN A 153 -11.14 -4.46 3.82
CA GLN A 153 -11.50 -4.17 5.20
C GLN A 153 -10.25 -4.15 6.09
N ASN A 154 -10.38 -3.58 7.28
CA ASN A 154 -9.36 -3.72 8.32
C ASN A 154 -9.09 -5.21 8.58
N LEU A 155 -7.85 -5.54 8.86
CA LEU A 155 -7.37 -6.90 9.18
C LEU A 155 -7.55 -7.94 8.06
N SER A 156 -7.85 -7.50 6.82
CA SER A 156 -7.95 -8.39 5.65
C SER A 156 -6.62 -9.03 5.31
N GLU A 157 -6.67 -10.27 4.83
CA GLU A 157 -5.52 -10.92 4.22
C GLU A 157 -5.57 -10.78 2.70
N LEU A 158 -4.43 -10.43 2.12
CA LEU A 158 -4.22 -10.35 0.69
C LEU A 158 -3.06 -11.22 0.26
N VAL A 159 -3.15 -11.70 -0.97
CA VAL A 159 -2.10 -12.47 -1.62
C VAL A 159 -1.52 -11.66 -2.79
N ILE A 160 -0.24 -11.38 -2.72
CA ILE A 160 0.52 -10.69 -3.76
C ILE A 160 1.37 -11.71 -4.50
N SER A 161 1.21 -11.79 -5.82
CA SER A 161 2.03 -12.65 -6.66
C SER A 161 2.84 -11.80 -7.64
N ILE A 162 4.14 -12.10 -7.78
CA ILE A 162 5.03 -11.49 -8.78
C ILE A 162 5.70 -12.56 -9.61
N TYR A 163 5.95 -12.27 -10.88
CA TYR A 163 6.72 -13.13 -11.76
C TYR A 163 8.04 -12.47 -12.16
N LEU A 164 9.12 -13.17 -11.90
CA LEU A 164 10.50 -12.79 -12.16
C LEU A 164 11.08 -13.71 -13.23
N PRO A 165 11.25 -13.25 -14.49
CA PRO A 165 11.70 -14.10 -15.60
C PRO A 165 13.20 -14.36 -15.57
N GLY A 166 13.98 -13.55 -14.83
CA GLY A 166 15.44 -13.65 -14.77
C GLY A 166 15.94 -14.80 -13.89
N ASP A 167 17.26 -14.90 -13.87
CA ASP A 167 17.98 -15.78 -12.93
C ASP A 167 18.66 -14.90 -11.86
N LEU A 168 18.15 -14.98 -10.65
CA LEU A 168 18.68 -14.26 -9.48
C LEU A 168 19.34 -15.23 -8.50
N SER A 169 19.55 -16.49 -8.91
CA SER A 169 20.14 -17.54 -8.06
C SER A 169 21.66 -17.48 -7.94
N GLY A 170 22.29 -16.62 -8.74
CA GLY A 170 23.73 -16.40 -8.71
C GLY A 170 24.14 -15.41 -7.62
N SER A 171 25.33 -15.57 -7.09
CA SER A 171 25.91 -14.73 -6.03
C SER A 171 26.19 -13.28 -6.42
N SER A 172 25.99 -12.90 -7.67
CA SER A 172 26.32 -11.56 -8.19
C SER A 172 25.33 -10.46 -7.84
N SER A 173 24.12 -10.82 -7.39
CA SER A 173 23.12 -9.83 -6.98
C SER A 173 22.45 -10.25 -5.68
N PRO A 174 22.69 -9.53 -4.59
CA PRO A 174 21.95 -9.72 -3.35
C PRO A 174 20.44 -9.55 -3.59
N ILE A 175 19.65 -10.32 -2.85
CA ILE A 175 18.19 -10.28 -2.89
C ILE A 175 17.70 -9.39 -1.76
N SER A 176 16.81 -8.46 -2.07
CA SER A 176 16.09 -7.69 -1.07
C SER A 176 14.99 -8.57 -0.48
N TYR A 177 15.17 -9.05 0.76
CA TYR A 177 14.20 -9.93 1.39
C TYR A 177 14.08 -9.64 2.89
N HIS A 178 12.99 -10.10 3.48
CA HIS A 178 12.78 -10.11 4.92
C HIS A 178 12.78 -11.56 5.40
N VAL A 179 13.79 -11.90 6.18
CA VAL A 179 13.98 -13.26 6.69
C VAL A 179 12.95 -13.59 7.76
N ARG A 180 12.52 -14.86 7.81
CA ARG A 180 11.62 -15.37 8.87
C ARG A 180 10.38 -14.51 9.08
N GLY A 181 9.73 -14.13 7.97
CA GLY A 181 8.49 -13.36 7.99
C GLY A 181 7.30 -14.05 8.66
N LEU A 182 7.46 -15.25 9.21
CA LEU A 182 6.47 -16.09 9.91
C LEU A 182 5.14 -16.24 9.16
N GLN A 183 5.20 -16.12 7.84
CA GLN A 183 4.07 -16.32 6.95
C GLN A 183 4.50 -17.24 5.82
N THR A 184 3.75 -18.29 5.55
CA THR A 184 4.05 -19.21 4.47
C THR A 184 3.87 -18.52 3.13
N ASN A 185 4.96 -18.38 2.40
CA ASN A 185 5.04 -17.87 1.05
C ASN A 185 5.47 -18.97 0.09
N TYR A 186 5.18 -18.82 -1.19
CA TYR A 186 5.32 -19.88 -2.19
C TYR A 186 6.14 -19.39 -3.37
N LEU A 187 7.10 -20.21 -3.81
CA LEU A 187 7.92 -19.97 -4.99
C LEU A 187 7.67 -21.10 -5.99
N ALA A 188 7.11 -20.78 -7.15
CA ALA A 188 6.77 -21.74 -8.18
C ALA A 188 7.51 -21.46 -9.50
N PRO A 189 7.95 -22.47 -10.24
CA PRO A 189 8.62 -22.26 -11.53
C PRO A 189 7.65 -21.68 -12.57
N GLY A 190 8.17 -20.79 -13.42
CA GLY A 190 7.42 -20.19 -14.53
C GLY A 190 6.41 -19.11 -14.11
N LYS A 191 5.67 -18.62 -15.09
CA LYS A 191 4.69 -17.54 -14.90
C LYS A 191 3.34 -18.10 -14.46
N GLN A 192 3.04 -18.05 -13.16
CA GLN A 192 1.82 -18.56 -12.55
C GLN A 192 1.07 -17.50 -11.72
N VAL A 193 1.34 -16.22 -11.93
CA VAL A 193 0.71 -15.13 -11.14
C VAL A 193 -0.82 -15.11 -11.18
N GLU A 194 -1.41 -15.64 -12.26
CA GLU A 194 -2.86 -15.70 -12.43
C GLU A 194 -3.46 -17.08 -12.11
N SER A 195 -2.66 -18.06 -11.73
CA SER A 195 -3.15 -19.41 -11.40
C SER A 195 -3.87 -19.41 -10.05
N ALA A 196 -5.01 -20.08 -9.95
CA ALA A 196 -5.69 -20.26 -8.66
C ALA A 196 -4.76 -20.94 -7.67
N ASP A 197 -4.20 -22.08 -8.08
CA ASP A 197 -3.23 -22.85 -7.33
C ASP A 197 -1.88 -22.85 -8.05
N LEU A 198 -0.80 -22.81 -7.28
CA LEU A 198 0.55 -22.91 -7.83
C LEU A 198 0.93 -24.36 -8.02
N LYS A 199 1.58 -24.66 -9.15
CA LYS A 199 2.14 -25.99 -9.43
C LYS A 199 3.63 -26.03 -9.08
N ASN A 200 4.07 -27.14 -8.48
CA ASN A 200 5.47 -27.38 -8.12
C ASN A 200 6.08 -26.24 -7.27
N ALA A 201 5.30 -25.67 -6.37
CA ALA A 201 5.77 -24.63 -5.48
C ALA A 201 6.57 -25.22 -4.32
N VAL A 202 7.63 -24.52 -3.95
CA VAL A 202 8.31 -24.69 -2.66
C VAL A 202 7.89 -23.59 -1.72
N THR A 203 7.93 -23.85 -0.42
CA THR A 203 7.56 -22.88 0.60
C THR A 203 8.77 -22.14 1.17
N SER A 204 8.52 -20.94 1.68
CA SER A 204 9.46 -20.15 2.47
C SER A 204 8.67 -19.30 3.44
N VAL A 205 9.23 -19.04 4.61
CA VAL A 205 8.65 -18.12 5.60
C VAL A 205 9.20 -16.70 5.48
N SER A 206 9.90 -16.39 4.40
CA SER A 206 10.49 -15.07 4.13
C SER A 206 9.68 -14.31 3.08
N TYR A 207 9.73 -12.97 3.14
CA TYR A 207 9.22 -12.11 2.07
C TYR A 207 10.34 -11.71 1.11
N PHE A 208 10.02 -11.63 -0.17
CA PHE A 208 10.98 -11.33 -1.25
C PHE A 208 10.50 -10.14 -2.06
N PHE A 209 11.32 -9.10 -2.15
CA PHE A 209 11.08 -7.88 -2.93
C PHE A 209 9.82 -7.09 -2.57
N LEU A 210 8.94 -7.62 -1.74
CA LEU A 210 7.71 -6.98 -1.29
C LEU A 210 8.03 -6.10 -0.08
N ALA A 211 7.88 -4.78 -0.20
CA ALA A 211 8.28 -3.82 0.83
C ALA A 211 7.09 -3.28 1.63
N ALA A 212 5.98 -2.95 0.97
CA ALA A 212 4.82 -2.38 1.64
C ALA A 212 3.54 -2.53 0.79
N LEU A 213 2.40 -2.33 1.45
CA LEU A 213 1.11 -2.08 0.82
C LEU A 213 0.45 -0.88 1.50
N ASP A 214 0.12 0.11 0.69
CA ASP A 214 -0.66 1.28 1.12
C ASP A 214 -2.13 1.09 0.75
N VAL A 215 -2.99 1.67 1.58
CA VAL A 215 -4.43 1.79 1.34
C VAL A 215 -4.81 3.26 1.25
N LYS A 216 -5.83 3.56 0.45
CA LYS A 216 -6.40 4.90 0.33
C LYS A 216 -7.77 4.93 0.99
N SER A 217 -7.97 5.85 1.91
CA SER A 217 -9.21 6.02 2.65
C SER A 217 -9.62 7.48 2.75
N GLN A 218 -10.89 7.72 3.09
CA GLN A 218 -11.39 9.08 3.36
C GLN A 218 -10.95 9.59 4.73
N ASP A 219 -10.60 8.69 5.64
CA ASP A 219 -10.15 9.04 6.98
C ASP A 219 -8.62 9.21 6.99
N LYS A 220 -8.16 10.33 7.51
CA LYS A 220 -6.74 10.54 7.79
C LYS A 220 -6.36 9.71 9.00
N ARG A 221 -5.71 8.57 8.76
CA ARG A 221 -5.28 7.66 9.84
C ARG A 221 -3.79 7.86 10.12
N PRO A 222 -3.39 7.96 11.40
CA PRO A 222 -1.98 7.90 11.76
C PRO A 222 -1.44 6.49 11.46
N VAL A 223 -0.16 6.42 11.09
CA VAL A 223 0.56 5.17 10.92
C VAL A 223 1.47 4.97 12.12
N ILE A 224 1.37 3.82 12.78
CA ILE A 224 2.28 3.41 13.85
C ILE A 224 3.30 2.47 13.23
N ALA A 225 4.56 2.89 13.22
CA ALA A 225 5.68 2.05 12.82
C ALA A 225 6.30 1.40 14.07
N ALA A 226 6.26 0.08 14.15
CA ALA A 226 6.99 -0.67 15.17
C ALA A 226 8.42 -0.91 14.68
N VAL A 227 9.40 -0.46 15.43
CA VAL A 227 10.82 -0.60 15.11
C VAL A 227 11.49 -1.38 16.25
N GLY A 228 12.20 -2.44 15.91
CA GLY A 228 12.88 -3.29 16.88
C GLY A 228 13.71 -4.36 16.20
N ASP A 229 14.11 -5.33 16.98
CA ASP A 229 14.88 -6.50 16.55
C ASP A 229 13.98 -7.72 16.27
N SER A 230 14.56 -8.90 16.28
CA SER A 230 13.88 -10.19 16.08
C SER A 230 12.71 -10.44 17.06
N ILE A 231 12.78 -9.91 18.28
CA ILE A 231 11.70 -10.05 19.27
C ILE A 231 10.45 -9.28 18.79
N MET A 232 10.63 -8.06 18.29
CA MET A 232 9.54 -7.27 17.75
C MET A 232 8.95 -7.91 16.48
N ASP A 233 9.78 -8.58 15.70
CA ASP A 233 9.38 -9.31 14.49
C ASP A 233 8.72 -10.67 14.80
N GLY A 234 8.70 -11.09 16.05
CA GLY A 234 8.06 -12.31 16.50
C GLY A 234 8.94 -13.56 16.34
N ASP A 235 10.23 -13.38 16.02
CA ASP A 235 11.19 -14.48 15.97
C ASP A 235 11.44 -15.03 17.39
N GLN A 236 10.85 -16.17 17.68
CA GLN A 236 11.01 -16.82 18.97
C GLN A 236 12.20 -17.77 18.93
N VAL A 237 13.00 -17.71 19.96
CA VAL A 237 14.18 -18.56 20.15
C VAL A 237 13.80 -20.02 20.48
N ALA A 238 12.52 -20.33 20.62
CA ALA A 238 12.01 -21.65 20.98
C ALA A 238 11.42 -22.40 19.78
N ASP A 239 11.40 -23.72 19.88
CA ASP A 239 11.14 -24.74 18.85
C ASP A 239 9.75 -24.68 18.14
N ALA A 240 8.95 -23.65 18.38
CA ALA A 240 7.63 -23.48 17.76
C ALA A 240 7.41 -22.03 17.37
N GLU A 241 7.91 -21.64 16.19
CA GLU A 241 7.55 -20.36 15.59
C GLU A 241 6.07 -20.40 15.15
N PRO A 242 5.24 -19.43 15.51
CA PRO A 242 3.82 -19.38 15.15
C PRO A 242 3.64 -18.96 13.68
N VAL A 243 4.03 -19.83 12.76
CA VAL A 243 3.90 -19.62 11.32
C VAL A 243 2.41 -19.57 10.94
N ASP A 244 2.03 -18.58 10.11
CA ASP A 244 0.67 -18.32 9.63
C ASP A 244 -0.33 -17.86 10.70
N GLU A 245 0.11 -17.59 11.93
CA GLU A 245 -0.77 -17.15 13.03
C GLU A 245 -0.88 -15.61 13.13
N ASN A 246 -0.10 -14.88 12.35
CA ASN A 246 -0.04 -13.41 12.45
C ASN A 246 0.22 -12.93 13.90
N ALA A 247 1.13 -13.59 14.60
CA ALA A 247 1.39 -13.42 16.03
C ALA A 247 2.48 -12.39 16.36
N ARG A 248 2.72 -11.41 15.49
CA ARG A 248 3.65 -10.31 15.76
C ARG A 248 3.01 -9.23 16.60
N PHE A 249 3.83 -8.45 17.31
CA PHE A 249 3.37 -7.32 18.12
C PHE A 249 2.42 -6.39 17.36
N ASN A 250 2.79 -5.98 16.16
CA ASN A 250 1.98 -5.08 15.33
C ASN A 250 0.66 -5.72 14.85
N ASN A 251 0.59 -7.04 14.71
CA ASN A 251 -0.67 -7.74 14.43
C ASN A 251 -1.62 -7.68 15.63
N PHE A 252 -1.13 -7.96 16.84
CA PHE A 252 -1.92 -7.82 18.07
C PHE A 252 -2.37 -6.39 18.29
N LEU A 253 -1.48 -5.41 18.07
CA LEU A 253 -1.84 -4.01 18.20
C LEU A 253 -2.95 -3.61 17.23
N ALA A 254 -2.86 -4.03 15.96
CA ALA A 254 -3.89 -3.79 14.96
C ALA A 254 -5.22 -4.46 15.36
N ASP A 255 -5.17 -5.69 15.83
CA ASP A 255 -6.35 -6.41 16.32
C ASP A 255 -7.03 -5.66 17.49
N ILE A 256 -6.27 -5.14 18.45
CA ILE A 256 -6.79 -4.34 19.57
C ILE A 256 -7.47 -3.07 19.06
N ILE A 257 -6.83 -2.35 18.14
CA ILE A 257 -7.35 -1.09 17.61
C ILE A 257 -8.63 -1.30 16.78
N PHE A 258 -8.69 -2.34 15.97
CA PHE A 258 -9.76 -2.50 14.98
C PHE A 258 -10.85 -3.52 15.36
N LYS A 259 -10.65 -4.35 16.39
CA LYS A 259 -11.70 -5.26 16.91
C LYS A 259 -12.44 -4.68 18.11
N ASN A 260 -11.81 -3.77 18.87
CA ASN A 260 -12.35 -3.21 20.10
C ASN A 260 -12.69 -1.71 19.97
N GLY A 261 -12.52 -1.12 18.79
CA GLY A 261 -12.80 0.29 18.49
C GLY A 261 -14.14 0.53 17.80
#